data_baeaaa248922eb6565d65076bd2f22dd
#
_entry.id   baeaaa248922eb6565d65076bd2f22dd
#
_cell.length_a   1.000
_cell.length_b   1.000
_cell.length_c   1.000
_cell.angle_alpha   90.00
_cell.angle_beta   90.00
_cell.angle_gamma   90.00
#
_symmetry.space_group_name_H-M   'P 1'
#
loop_
_entity.id
_entity.type
_entity.pdbx_description
1 polymer ?
#
loop_
_entity_poly.entity_id
_entity_poly.type
_entity_poly.pdbx_seq_one_letter_code
_entity_poly.pdbx_strand_id
1 'polypeptide(L)'
;MKRLIASGSGCIYQIAKSFRQAESGRFHNPEFSLLEWYRMGFSLADLMREVLELLSLCFNQNLASITLSYESLFKQQTGINPHDTSLSELMEYAAEQGNPEATVICGDSLSNALDYIFSQYIQPKLKPELLYFVTDYPACMAMLAKLSEAEPVTAKRFEVYFNKLELANGYEELSDAQQQQQRFQDELAEREKQRATRVPMDKNLIAALQHGLPDCAGVALGLDRLLMVISGVYSIDEVLSFPIERA
;
A
#
# COMPACT_ATOMS: atom_id res chain seq x y z
N MET A 1 1.77 -15.01 -7.25
CA MET A 1 2.51 -14.31 -8.32
C MET A 1 4.03 -14.46 -8.17
N LYS A 2 4.72 -13.92 -7.15
CA LYS A 2 6.19 -13.97 -7.00
C LYS A 2 6.81 -15.37 -7.14
N ARG A 3 6.18 -16.41 -6.62
CA ARG A 3 6.65 -17.80 -6.78
C ARG A 3 6.68 -18.27 -8.24
N LEU A 4 5.73 -17.79 -9.06
CA LEU A 4 5.73 -18.08 -10.51
C LEU A 4 6.86 -17.33 -11.22
N ILE A 5 7.12 -16.09 -10.84
CA ILE A 5 8.23 -15.31 -11.39
C ILE A 5 9.57 -15.99 -11.06
N ALA A 6 9.77 -16.42 -9.82
CA ALA A 6 10.95 -17.17 -9.40
C ALA A 6 11.12 -18.51 -10.14
N SER A 7 10.02 -19.11 -10.63
CA SER A 7 10.06 -20.32 -11.47
C SER A 7 10.22 -20.04 -12.97
N GLY A 8 10.41 -18.78 -13.39
CA GLY A 8 10.71 -18.41 -14.76
C GLY A 8 9.48 -18.08 -15.63
N SER A 9 8.33 -17.73 -15.05
CA SER A 9 7.13 -17.37 -15.83
C SER A 9 7.29 -16.10 -16.68
N GLY A 10 8.27 -15.26 -16.36
CA GLY A 10 8.39 -13.93 -16.98
C GLY A 10 7.40 -12.94 -16.40
N CYS A 11 7.09 -11.87 -17.17
CA CYS A 11 6.09 -10.88 -16.79
C CYS A 11 4.71 -11.51 -16.77
N ILE A 12 3.94 -11.28 -15.69
CA ILE A 12 2.62 -11.89 -15.50
C ILE A 12 1.63 -10.92 -14.89
N TYR A 13 0.36 -11.14 -15.16
CA TYR A 13 -0.73 -10.46 -14.46
C TYR A 13 -1.81 -11.46 -14.05
N GLN A 14 -2.65 -11.06 -13.10
CA GLN A 14 -3.88 -11.76 -12.76
C GLN A 14 -4.96 -10.78 -12.33
N ILE A 15 -6.21 -11.16 -12.54
CA ILE A 15 -7.37 -10.59 -11.86
C ILE A 15 -7.90 -11.68 -10.93
N ALA A 16 -7.93 -11.40 -9.64
CA ALA A 16 -8.32 -12.38 -8.63
C ALA A 16 -9.10 -11.74 -7.48
N LYS A 17 -9.90 -12.54 -6.80
CA LYS A 17 -10.48 -12.17 -5.52
C LYS A 17 -9.42 -12.24 -4.43
N SER A 18 -9.41 -11.21 -3.60
CA SER A 18 -8.58 -11.12 -2.39
C SER A 18 -9.47 -10.96 -1.18
N PHE A 19 -8.95 -11.35 -0.02
CA PHE A 19 -9.71 -11.37 1.22
C PHE A 19 -8.91 -10.71 2.34
N ARG A 20 -9.55 -9.79 3.08
CA ARG A 20 -8.98 -9.20 4.30
C ARG A 20 -10.00 -9.31 5.43
N GLN A 21 -9.56 -9.91 6.54
CA GLN A 21 -10.40 -10.09 7.71
C GLN A 21 -10.76 -8.74 8.33
N ALA A 22 -12.03 -8.56 8.71
CA ALA A 22 -12.54 -7.40 9.43
C ALA A 22 -12.45 -6.05 8.68
N GLU A 23 -12.15 -6.05 7.38
CA GLU A 23 -12.24 -4.83 6.56
C GLU A 23 -13.65 -4.70 5.97
N SER A 24 -14.53 -4.03 6.70
CA SER A 24 -15.88 -3.65 6.23
C SER A 24 -16.11 -2.17 6.46
N GLY A 25 -16.65 -1.48 5.45
CA GLY A 25 -16.94 -0.06 5.52
C GLY A 25 -17.16 0.56 4.15
N ARG A 26 -17.37 1.85 4.12
CA ARG A 26 -17.73 2.61 2.92
C ARG A 26 -16.86 2.30 1.69
N PHE A 27 -15.56 2.09 1.89
CA PHE A 27 -14.56 1.86 0.84
C PHE A 27 -13.91 0.48 0.91
N HIS A 28 -14.42 -0.41 1.78
CA HIS A 28 -13.85 -1.72 2.06
C HIS A 28 -14.93 -2.79 2.13
N ASN A 29 -14.62 -3.95 1.56
CA ASN A 29 -15.39 -5.18 1.72
C ASN A 29 -14.42 -6.33 1.99
N PRO A 30 -14.74 -7.28 2.87
CA PRO A 30 -13.86 -8.41 3.18
C PRO A 30 -13.40 -9.22 1.97
N GLU A 31 -14.23 -9.30 0.93
CA GLU A 31 -13.89 -9.85 -0.39
C GLU A 31 -13.85 -8.72 -1.41
N PHE A 32 -12.76 -8.58 -2.15
CA PHE A 32 -12.57 -7.56 -3.18
C PHE A 32 -11.74 -8.08 -4.35
N SER A 33 -11.76 -7.35 -5.46
CA SER A 33 -11.07 -7.75 -6.69
C SER A 33 -9.80 -6.93 -6.87
N LEU A 34 -8.69 -7.62 -7.13
CA LEU A 34 -7.41 -7.00 -7.47
C LEU A 34 -7.00 -7.37 -8.90
N LEU A 35 -6.47 -6.38 -9.62
CA LEU A 35 -5.57 -6.60 -10.74
C LEU A 35 -4.15 -6.47 -10.19
N GLU A 36 -3.39 -7.55 -10.25
CA GLU A 36 -1.98 -7.57 -9.88
C GLU A 36 -1.13 -7.89 -11.10
N TRP A 37 -0.02 -7.17 -11.28
CA TRP A 37 0.94 -7.52 -12.32
C TRP A 37 2.38 -7.24 -11.90
N TYR A 38 3.30 -7.91 -12.57
CA TYR A 38 4.74 -7.83 -12.32
C TYR A 38 5.49 -7.67 -13.62
N ARG A 39 6.47 -6.77 -13.61
CA ARG A 39 7.35 -6.47 -14.74
C ARG A 39 8.79 -6.74 -14.36
N MET A 40 9.43 -7.67 -15.07
CA MET A 40 10.85 -7.95 -14.90
C MET A 40 11.68 -6.80 -15.48
N GLY A 41 12.72 -6.39 -14.74
CA GLY A 41 13.63 -5.32 -15.15
C GLY A 41 13.06 -3.90 -15.13
N PHE A 42 11.80 -3.71 -14.69
CA PHE A 42 11.23 -2.38 -14.53
C PHE A 42 11.74 -1.73 -13.25
N SER A 43 12.03 -0.44 -13.37
CA SER A 43 12.15 0.44 -12.20
C SER A 43 10.76 0.82 -11.66
N LEU A 44 10.75 1.40 -10.46
CA LEU A 44 9.51 1.95 -9.88
C LEU A 44 8.88 3.01 -10.80
N ALA A 45 9.70 3.85 -11.42
CA ALA A 45 9.25 4.89 -12.34
C ALA A 45 8.61 4.33 -13.62
N ASP A 46 9.15 3.23 -14.16
CA ASP A 46 8.57 2.55 -15.31
C ASP A 46 7.19 1.98 -14.98
N LEU A 47 7.06 1.36 -13.80
CA LEU A 47 5.80 0.80 -13.34
C LEU A 47 4.75 1.89 -13.08
N MET A 48 5.14 3.02 -12.44
CA MET A 48 4.25 4.17 -12.23
C MET A 48 3.72 4.74 -13.55
N ARG A 49 4.57 4.82 -14.59
CA ARG A 49 4.16 5.25 -15.93
C ARG A 49 3.13 4.30 -16.53
N GLU A 50 3.34 2.99 -16.44
CA GLU A 50 2.39 1.98 -16.91
C GLU A 50 1.04 2.06 -16.16
N VAL A 51 1.07 2.30 -14.84
CA VAL A 51 -0.14 2.54 -14.04
C VAL A 51 -0.89 3.78 -14.54
N LEU A 52 -0.19 4.89 -14.79
CA LEU A 52 -0.80 6.12 -15.31
C LEU A 52 -1.45 5.90 -16.68
N GLU A 53 -0.78 5.18 -17.57
CA GLU A 53 -1.30 4.84 -18.91
C GLU A 53 -2.56 3.96 -18.78
N LEU A 54 -2.53 2.94 -17.94
CA LEU A 54 -3.67 2.06 -17.69
C LEU A 54 -4.87 2.84 -17.13
N LEU A 55 -4.65 3.67 -16.11
CA LEU A 55 -5.72 4.48 -15.53
C LEU A 55 -6.28 5.48 -16.55
N SER A 56 -5.41 6.13 -17.34
CA SER A 56 -5.85 7.06 -18.41
C SER A 56 -6.74 6.36 -19.45
N LEU A 57 -6.43 5.11 -19.81
CA LEU A 57 -7.29 4.28 -20.67
C LEU A 57 -8.63 3.98 -20.01
N CYS A 58 -8.63 3.57 -18.71
CA CYS A 58 -9.86 3.27 -17.98
C CYS A 58 -10.79 4.48 -17.85
N PHE A 59 -10.22 5.68 -17.68
CA PHE A 59 -10.99 6.93 -17.61
C PHE A 59 -11.29 7.55 -18.98
N ASN A 60 -10.74 6.98 -20.05
CA ASN A 60 -10.83 7.50 -21.42
C ASN A 60 -10.42 8.99 -21.53
N GLN A 61 -9.39 9.38 -20.77
CA GLN A 61 -8.82 10.73 -20.77
C GLN A 61 -7.39 10.72 -20.25
N ASN A 62 -6.61 11.73 -20.62
CA ASN A 62 -5.29 11.95 -20.04
C ASN A 62 -5.46 12.50 -18.60
N LEU A 63 -5.03 11.71 -17.62
CA LEU A 63 -5.09 12.13 -16.22
C LEU A 63 -3.91 13.04 -15.87
N ALA A 64 -4.22 14.20 -15.27
CA ALA A 64 -3.20 15.03 -14.67
C ALA A 64 -2.65 14.32 -13.42
N SER A 65 -1.33 14.16 -13.35
CA SER A 65 -0.68 13.46 -12.25
C SER A 65 0.46 14.25 -11.63
N ILE A 66 0.73 13.97 -10.37
CA ILE A 66 1.87 14.50 -9.63
C ILE A 66 2.52 13.39 -8.81
N THR A 67 3.84 13.39 -8.75
CA THR A 67 4.62 12.51 -7.87
C THR A 67 5.17 13.34 -6.71
N LEU A 68 4.88 12.91 -5.49
CA LEU A 68 5.36 13.54 -4.26
C LEU A 68 5.88 12.46 -3.31
N SER A 69 6.96 12.76 -2.58
CA SER A 69 7.42 11.87 -1.52
C SER A 69 6.45 11.89 -0.33
N TYR A 70 6.36 10.77 0.37
CA TYR A 70 5.62 10.66 1.62
C TYR A 70 6.04 11.75 2.60
N GLU A 71 7.36 12.00 2.72
CA GLU A 71 7.93 13.06 3.55
C GLU A 71 7.38 14.44 3.19
N SER A 72 7.38 14.79 1.90
CA SER A 72 6.91 16.11 1.45
C SER A 72 5.44 16.34 1.82
N LEU A 73 4.57 15.34 1.59
CA LEU A 73 3.16 15.43 1.95
C LEU A 73 2.97 15.50 3.47
N PHE A 74 3.69 14.65 4.20
CA PHE A 74 3.58 14.56 5.66
C PHE A 74 4.02 15.86 6.32
N LYS A 75 5.21 16.38 5.97
CA LYS A 75 5.71 17.65 6.47
C LYS A 75 4.81 18.85 6.13
N GLN A 76 4.31 18.89 4.90
CA GLN A 76 3.42 19.98 4.46
C GLN A 76 2.13 20.06 5.30
N GLN A 77 1.59 18.92 5.71
CA GLN A 77 0.29 18.86 6.37
C GLN A 77 0.36 18.84 7.89
N THR A 78 1.45 18.32 8.45
CA THR A 78 1.60 18.11 9.90
C THR A 78 2.74 18.91 10.52
N GLY A 79 3.73 19.33 9.72
CA GLY A 79 4.99 19.92 10.20
C GLY A 79 6.02 18.87 10.67
N ILE A 80 5.63 17.60 10.79
CA ILE A 80 6.45 16.51 11.34
C ILE A 80 7.27 15.85 10.23
N ASN A 81 8.54 15.50 10.53
CA ASN A 81 9.35 14.68 9.65
C ASN A 81 9.08 13.18 9.87
N PRO A 82 8.47 12.44 8.92
CA PRO A 82 8.12 11.04 9.14
C PRO A 82 9.33 10.10 9.23
N HIS A 83 10.53 10.54 8.83
CA HIS A 83 11.76 9.75 8.93
C HIS A 83 12.50 9.97 10.27
N ASP A 84 12.14 11.03 11.00
CA ASP A 84 12.79 11.42 12.26
C ASP A 84 11.70 11.84 13.27
N THR A 85 10.77 10.94 13.54
CA THR A 85 9.67 11.14 14.49
C THR A 85 9.55 9.94 15.42
N SER A 86 8.87 10.15 16.52
CA SER A 86 8.53 9.11 17.50
C SER A 86 7.04 8.80 17.51
N LEU A 87 6.68 7.62 18.02
CA LEU A 87 5.29 7.26 18.25
C LEU A 87 4.59 8.28 19.16
N SER A 88 5.29 8.76 20.22
CA SER A 88 4.74 9.78 21.15
C SER A 88 4.36 11.06 20.42
N GLU A 89 5.25 11.60 19.58
CA GLU A 89 5.01 12.83 18.83
C GLU A 89 3.79 12.70 17.89
N LEU A 90 3.65 11.55 17.22
CA LEU A 90 2.50 11.31 16.35
C LEU A 90 1.18 11.18 17.13
N MET A 91 1.21 10.56 18.31
CA MET A 91 0.04 10.43 19.18
C MET A 91 -0.34 11.78 19.82
N GLU A 92 0.64 12.58 20.20
CA GLU A 92 0.41 13.97 20.67
C GLU A 92 -0.24 14.81 19.56
N TYR A 93 0.28 14.74 18.34
CA TYR A 93 -0.34 15.40 17.18
C TYR A 93 -1.79 14.96 16.96
N ALA A 94 -2.06 13.65 16.99
CA ALA A 94 -3.42 13.13 16.82
C ALA A 94 -4.37 13.64 17.93
N ALA A 95 -3.91 13.67 19.18
CA ALA A 95 -4.68 14.17 20.31
C ALA A 95 -4.99 15.69 20.17
N GLU A 96 -4.02 16.49 19.72
CA GLU A 96 -4.22 17.93 19.43
C GLU A 96 -5.23 18.15 18.29
N GLN A 97 -5.31 17.22 17.33
CA GLN A 97 -6.33 17.25 16.28
C GLN A 97 -7.70 16.69 16.72
N GLY A 98 -7.88 16.33 18.00
CA GLY A 98 -9.14 15.87 18.57
C GLY A 98 -9.35 14.35 18.52
N ASN A 99 -8.31 13.55 18.24
CA ASN A 99 -8.39 12.09 18.19
C ASN A 99 -7.46 11.40 19.22
N PRO A 100 -7.72 11.54 20.53
CA PRO A 100 -6.88 10.92 21.57
C PRO A 100 -6.93 9.38 21.55
N GLU A 101 -7.96 8.78 20.95
CA GLU A 101 -8.11 7.34 20.76
C GLU A 101 -7.11 6.74 19.76
N ALA A 102 -6.40 7.58 19.01
CA ALA A 102 -5.35 7.13 18.08
C ALA A 102 -4.32 6.22 18.76
N THR A 103 -4.00 6.47 20.03
CA THR A 103 -3.08 5.64 20.84
C THR A 103 -3.58 4.19 20.93
N VAL A 104 -4.88 3.99 21.11
CA VAL A 104 -5.48 2.63 21.19
C VAL A 104 -5.51 1.97 19.81
N ILE A 105 -5.81 2.74 18.77
CA ILE A 105 -5.92 2.25 17.38
C ILE A 105 -4.55 1.81 16.85
N CYS A 106 -3.52 2.64 17.07
CA CYS A 106 -2.17 2.40 16.52
C CYS A 106 -1.36 1.41 17.38
N GLY A 107 -1.69 1.26 18.68
CA GLY A 107 -0.89 0.49 19.61
C GLY A 107 0.54 1.02 19.72
N ASP A 108 1.51 0.13 19.83
CA ASP A 108 2.94 0.47 19.94
C ASP A 108 3.66 0.52 18.59
N SER A 109 2.93 0.63 17.47
CA SER A 109 3.49 0.54 16.13
C SER A 109 3.67 1.93 15.49
N LEU A 110 4.93 2.30 15.22
CA LEU A 110 5.26 3.54 14.51
C LEU A 110 4.66 3.55 13.09
N SER A 111 4.70 2.41 12.39
CA SER A 111 4.14 2.30 11.03
C SER A 111 2.63 2.49 11.02
N ASN A 112 1.90 1.93 12.00
CA ASN A 112 0.46 2.12 12.12
C ASN A 112 0.13 3.58 12.46
N ALA A 113 0.94 4.24 13.29
CA ALA A 113 0.76 5.65 13.63
C ALA A 113 0.96 6.56 12.40
N LEU A 114 2.00 6.31 11.61
CA LEU A 114 2.24 7.03 10.36
C LEU A 114 1.09 6.83 9.36
N ASP A 115 0.61 5.61 9.19
CA ASP A 115 -0.52 5.28 8.32
C ASP A 115 -1.81 5.95 8.81
N TYR A 116 -2.07 5.90 10.11
CA TYR A 116 -3.21 6.58 10.73
C TYR A 116 -3.20 8.09 10.46
N ILE A 117 -2.07 8.76 10.74
CA ILE A 117 -1.93 10.20 10.49
C ILE A 117 -2.11 10.51 9.00
N PHE A 118 -1.53 9.71 8.12
CA PHE A 118 -1.67 9.90 6.68
C PHE A 118 -3.13 9.77 6.25
N SER A 119 -3.81 8.71 6.65
CA SER A 119 -5.20 8.41 6.27
C SER A 119 -6.20 9.43 6.84
N GLN A 120 -5.98 9.91 8.07
CA GLN A 120 -6.93 10.82 8.74
C GLN A 120 -6.72 12.29 8.37
N TYR A 121 -5.46 12.73 8.17
CA TYR A 121 -5.16 14.16 8.09
C TYR A 121 -4.54 14.60 6.77
N ILE A 122 -3.97 13.69 5.97
CA ILE A 122 -3.27 14.01 4.72
C ILE A 122 -4.11 13.61 3.52
N GLN A 123 -4.50 12.35 3.43
CA GLN A 123 -5.30 11.80 2.33
C GLN A 123 -6.60 12.58 2.07
N PRO A 124 -7.39 13.01 3.08
CA PRO A 124 -8.60 13.80 2.84
C PRO A 124 -8.35 15.18 2.23
N LYS A 125 -7.11 15.70 2.33
CA LYS A 125 -6.73 17.01 1.78
C LYS A 125 -6.18 16.94 0.34
N LEU A 126 -6.00 15.74 -0.21
CA LEU A 126 -5.61 15.57 -1.60
C LEU A 126 -6.70 16.12 -2.53
N LYS A 127 -6.29 16.74 -3.63
CA LYS A 127 -7.24 17.27 -4.63
C LYS A 127 -7.88 16.11 -5.39
N PRO A 128 -9.22 16.05 -5.47
CA PRO A 128 -9.91 14.90 -6.05
C PRO A 128 -9.65 14.73 -7.55
N GLU A 129 -9.40 15.82 -8.29
CA GLU A 129 -9.18 15.82 -9.73
C GLU A 129 -7.76 15.46 -10.16
N LEU A 130 -6.84 15.27 -9.21
CA LEU A 130 -5.42 15.03 -9.47
C LEU A 130 -5.03 13.61 -9.03
N LEU A 131 -4.32 12.91 -9.90
CA LEU A 131 -3.73 11.61 -9.59
C LEU A 131 -2.40 11.82 -8.85
N TYR A 132 -2.31 11.31 -7.64
CA TYR A 132 -1.10 11.37 -6.83
C TYR A 132 -0.37 10.03 -6.86
N PHE A 133 0.93 10.08 -7.18
CA PHE A 133 1.86 9.02 -6.86
C PHE A 133 2.63 9.44 -5.60
N VAL A 134 2.39 8.75 -4.50
CA VAL A 134 3.11 8.97 -3.25
C VAL A 134 4.24 7.96 -3.18
N THR A 135 5.48 8.43 -3.08
CA THR A 135 6.70 7.61 -3.13
C THR A 135 7.54 7.75 -1.85
N ASP A 136 8.63 7.01 -1.77
CA ASP A 136 9.65 7.16 -0.73
C ASP A 136 9.09 7.06 0.69
N TYR A 137 8.35 5.98 0.94
CA TYR A 137 7.78 5.69 2.24
C TYR A 137 8.87 5.45 3.30
N PRO A 138 8.63 5.78 4.57
CA PRO A 138 9.56 5.43 5.65
C PRO A 138 9.92 3.94 5.65
N ALA A 139 11.15 3.61 6.01
CA ALA A 139 11.67 2.24 5.99
C ALA A 139 10.82 1.25 6.83
N CYS A 140 10.22 1.71 7.94
CA CYS A 140 9.30 0.92 8.76
C CYS A 140 7.99 0.54 8.02
N MET A 141 7.67 1.20 6.91
CA MET A 141 6.51 0.93 6.06
C MET A 141 6.87 0.17 4.78
N ALA A 142 8.07 -0.41 4.70
CA ALA A 142 8.59 -1.05 3.49
C ALA A 142 7.81 -2.31 3.07
N MET A 143 7.15 -3.00 3.98
CA MET A 143 6.42 -4.24 3.68
C MET A 143 7.25 -5.24 2.84
N LEU A 144 6.95 -5.37 1.55
CA LEU A 144 7.61 -6.28 0.60
C LEU A 144 8.56 -5.55 -0.37
N ALA A 145 8.76 -4.24 -0.19
CA ALA A 145 9.62 -3.42 -1.05
C ALA A 145 11.10 -3.55 -0.70
N LYS A 146 11.96 -3.37 -1.68
CA LYS A 146 13.37 -3.05 -1.44
C LYS A 146 13.49 -1.74 -0.67
N LEU A 147 14.57 -1.58 0.08
CA LEU A 147 14.98 -0.29 0.65
C LEU A 147 15.90 0.45 -0.30
N SER A 148 15.89 1.77 -0.23
CA SER A 148 16.85 2.62 -0.92
C SER A 148 18.21 2.56 -0.24
N GLU A 149 19.26 2.95 -0.97
CA GLU A 149 20.62 3.12 -0.44
C GLU A 149 20.89 4.59 -0.02
N ALA A 150 19.89 5.46 -0.20
CA ALA A 150 19.99 6.88 0.12
C ALA A 150 19.71 7.14 1.60
N GLU A 151 20.11 8.31 2.07
CA GLU A 151 19.74 8.83 3.39
C GLU A 151 18.73 9.99 3.25
N PRO A 152 17.61 9.93 3.96
CA PRO A 152 17.17 8.83 4.81
C PRO A 152 16.82 7.56 4.00
N VAL A 153 16.96 6.40 4.63
CA VAL A 153 16.58 5.13 4.00
C VAL A 153 15.06 5.08 3.82
N THR A 154 14.62 4.91 2.59
CA THR A 154 13.20 4.84 2.22
C THR A 154 12.82 3.50 1.61
N ALA A 155 11.55 3.16 1.63
CA ALA A 155 11.03 2.02 0.90
C ALA A 155 10.83 2.38 -0.58
N LYS A 156 11.31 1.55 -1.49
CA LYS A 156 11.03 1.64 -2.92
C LYS A 156 9.59 1.17 -3.20
N ARG A 157 8.66 1.99 -2.78
CA ARG A 157 7.21 1.77 -2.78
C ARG A 157 6.51 3.01 -3.29
N PHE A 158 5.41 2.82 -3.99
CA PHE A 158 4.47 3.90 -4.27
C PHE A 158 3.03 3.47 -3.98
N GLU A 159 2.21 4.44 -3.64
CA GLU A 159 0.75 4.32 -3.66
C GLU A 159 0.16 5.35 -4.60
N VAL A 160 -0.98 4.99 -5.19
CA VAL A 160 -1.71 5.83 -6.13
C VAL A 160 -3.01 6.27 -5.51
N TYR A 161 -3.19 7.58 -5.42
CA TYR A 161 -4.44 8.17 -4.91
C TYR A 161 -5.14 8.96 -6.01
N PHE A 162 -6.42 8.74 -6.16
CA PHE A 162 -7.29 9.54 -7.01
C PHE A 162 -8.66 9.69 -6.34
N ASN A 163 -9.27 10.86 -6.47
CA ASN A 163 -10.50 11.19 -5.75
C ASN A 163 -10.42 10.87 -4.25
N LYS A 164 -9.25 11.09 -3.64
CA LYS A 164 -8.91 10.81 -2.23
C LYS A 164 -8.98 9.31 -1.85
N LEU A 165 -9.06 8.41 -2.81
CA LEU A 165 -9.02 6.96 -2.59
C LEU A 165 -7.68 6.40 -3.03
N GLU A 166 -7.11 5.52 -2.25
CA GLU A 166 -6.00 4.67 -2.66
C GLU A 166 -6.51 3.68 -3.70
N LEU A 167 -5.99 3.76 -4.92
CA LEU A 167 -6.35 2.86 -6.02
C LEU A 167 -5.34 1.73 -6.21
N ALA A 168 -4.05 2.01 -6.01
CA ALA A 168 -3.00 1.03 -6.26
C ALA A 168 -1.83 1.18 -5.29
N ASN A 169 -1.10 0.08 -5.09
CA ASN A 169 0.10 0.01 -4.27
C ASN A 169 1.15 -0.84 -4.99
N GLY A 170 2.34 -0.29 -5.21
CA GLY A 170 3.38 -0.94 -5.99
C GLY A 170 4.76 -0.87 -5.35
N TYR A 171 5.59 -1.83 -5.70
CA TYR A 171 6.91 -2.04 -5.11
C TYR A 171 7.97 -2.33 -6.18
N GLU A 172 9.20 -1.89 -5.93
CA GLU A 172 10.38 -2.62 -6.40
C GLU A 172 10.57 -3.80 -5.45
N GLU A 173 10.44 -5.01 -5.97
CA GLU A 173 10.25 -6.20 -5.14
C GLU A 173 11.51 -6.61 -4.39
N LEU A 174 11.40 -6.86 -3.08
CA LEU A 174 12.49 -7.42 -2.30
C LEU A 174 12.79 -8.85 -2.76
N SER A 175 14.02 -9.07 -3.24
CA SER A 175 14.50 -10.38 -3.69
C SER A 175 15.37 -11.10 -2.65
N ASP A 176 15.81 -10.42 -1.60
CA ASP A 176 16.60 -11.00 -0.53
C ASP A 176 15.73 -11.85 0.41
N ALA A 177 15.98 -13.17 0.39
CA ALA A 177 15.23 -14.13 1.18
C ALA A 177 15.46 -13.97 2.70
N GLN A 178 16.66 -13.57 3.13
CA GLN A 178 16.97 -13.42 4.55
C GLN A 178 16.27 -12.17 5.12
N GLN A 179 16.34 -11.06 4.41
CA GLN A 179 15.60 -9.84 4.79
C GLN A 179 14.09 -10.09 4.83
N GLN A 180 13.55 -10.79 3.83
CA GLN A 180 12.11 -11.11 3.79
C GLN A 180 11.71 -12.01 4.95
N GLN A 181 12.51 -13.01 5.26
CA GLN A 181 12.25 -13.90 6.39
C GLN A 181 12.28 -13.13 7.72
N GLN A 182 13.24 -12.21 7.89
CA GLN A 182 13.31 -11.38 9.10
C GLN A 182 12.06 -10.51 9.24
N ARG A 183 11.64 -9.81 8.17
CA ARG A 183 10.41 -8.99 8.19
C ARG A 183 9.17 -9.81 8.55
N PHE A 184 9.04 -11.02 8.03
CA PHE A 184 7.94 -11.91 8.40
C PHE A 184 7.99 -12.33 9.89
N GLN A 185 9.19 -12.57 10.42
CA GLN A 185 9.35 -12.89 11.86
C GLN A 185 8.95 -11.70 12.73
N ASP A 186 9.39 -10.49 12.37
CA ASP A 186 9.07 -9.26 13.09
C ASP A 186 7.55 -8.99 13.07
N GLU A 187 6.90 -9.16 11.91
CA GLU A 187 5.45 -9.01 11.79
C GLU A 187 4.69 -10.06 12.60
N LEU A 188 5.11 -11.33 12.57
CA LEU A 188 4.49 -12.39 13.37
C LEU A 188 4.62 -12.11 14.88
N ALA A 189 5.78 -11.60 15.33
CA ALA A 189 5.99 -11.20 16.71
C ALA A 189 5.08 -10.03 17.12
N GLU A 190 4.91 -9.05 16.23
CA GLU A 190 4.02 -7.92 16.47
C GLU A 190 2.54 -8.35 16.54
N ARG A 191 2.10 -9.22 15.62
CA ARG A 191 0.76 -9.83 15.66
C ARG A 191 0.49 -10.59 16.95
N GLU A 192 1.50 -11.29 17.50
CA GLU A 192 1.39 -12.01 18.77
C GLU A 192 1.21 -11.04 19.95
N LYS A 193 1.96 -9.93 20.00
CA LYS A 193 1.77 -8.86 21.01
C LYS A 193 0.35 -8.28 20.94
N GLN A 194 -0.15 -8.03 19.75
CA GLN A 194 -1.50 -7.49 19.51
C GLN A 194 -2.62 -8.51 19.69
N ARG A 195 -2.29 -9.76 20.05
CA ARG A 195 -3.24 -10.90 20.18
C ARG A 195 -4.08 -11.11 18.90
N ALA A 196 -3.53 -10.76 17.74
CA ALA A 196 -4.17 -10.98 16.45
C ALA A 196 -4.17 -12.46 16.06
N THR A 197 -5.04 -12.84 15.14
CA THR A 197 -5.10 -14.22 14.64
C THR A 197 -3.73 -14.67 14.14
N ARG A 198 -3.26 -15.80 14.67
CA ARG A 198 -1.98 -16.40 14.29
C ARG A 198 -2.06 -16.93 12.86
N VAL A 199 -1.13 -16.48 12.02
CA VAL A 199 -0.97 -16.96 10.65
C VAL A 199 0.39 -17.65 10.50
N PRO A 200 0.51 -18.71 9.69
CA PRO A 200 1.79 -19.35 9.43
C PRO A 200 2.63 -18.47 8.48
N MET A 201 3.96 -18.51 8.66
CA MET A 201 4.89 -17.91 7.69
C MET A 201 4.77 -18.61 6.32
N ASP A 202 4.77 -17.83 5.23
CA ASP A 202 4.82 -18.39 3.87
C ASP A 202 6.23 -18.91 3.52
N LYS A 203 6.49 -20.16 3.96
CA LYS A 203 7.76 -20.84 3.69
C LYS A 203 7.99 -21.07 2.19
N ASN A 204 6.91 -21.16 1.39
CA ASN A 204 7.02 -21.35 -0.04
C ASN A 204 7.51 -20.09 -0.75
N LEU A 205 7.11 -18.91 -0.27
CA LEU A 205 7.65 -17.65 -0.77
C LEU A 205 9.13 -17.52 -0.41
N ILE A 206 9.51 -17.83 0.84
CA ILE A 206 10.93 -17.78 1.24
C ILE A 206 11.77 -18.75 0.40
N ALA A 207 11.31 -19.98 0.17
CA ALA A 207 12.01 -20.93 -0.70
C ALA A 207 12.14 -20.42 -2.15
N ALA A 208 11.11 -19.76 -2.69
CA ALA A 208 11.16 -19.16 -4.01
C ALA A 208 12.18 -18.00 -4.08
N LEU A 209 12.27 -17.16 -3.05
CA LEU A 209 13.28 -16.11 -2.97
C LEU A 209 14.70 -16.67 -2.85
N GLN A 210 14.88 -17.78 -2.11
CA GLN A 210 16.17 -18.49 -2.03
C GLN A 210 16.58 -19.12 -3.37
N HIS A 211 15.62 -19.57 -4.16
CA HIS A 211 15.87 -20.06 -5.52
C HIS A 211 16.31 -18.94 -6.45
N GLY A 212 15.85 -17.72 -6.21
CA GLY A 212 16.17 -16.51 -6.94
C GLY A 212 14.92 -15.84 -7.53
N LEU A 213 14.63 -14.64 -7.08
CA LEU A 213 13.65 -13.77 -7.72
C LEU A 213 14.40 -12.77 -8.60
N PRO A 214 14.15 -12.73 -9.91
CA PRO A 214 14.76 -11.71 -10.76
C PRO A 214 14.29 -10.31 -10.34
N ASP A 215 15.12 -9.30 -10.62
CA ASP A 215 14.75 -7.92 -10.39
C ASP A 215 13.44 -7.60 -11.12
N CYS A 216 12.45 -7.16 -10.37
CA CYS A 216 11.12 -6.85 -10.89
C CYS A 216 10.42 -5.80 -10.04
N ALA A 217 9.47 -5.15 -10.64
CA ALA A 217 8.51 -4.29 -9.96
C ALA A 217 7.11 -4.88 -10.12
N GLY A 218 6.29 -4.78 -9.07
CA GLY A 218 4.93 -5.29 -9.04
C GLY A 218 3.96 -4.28 -8.44
N VAL A 219 2.70 -4.35 -8.86
CA VAL A 219 1.65 -3.47 -8.36
C VAL A 219 0.33 -4.23 -8.25
N ALA A 220 -0.45 -3.87 -7.23
CA ALA A 220 -1.83 -4.29 -7.05
C ALA A 220 -2.75 -3.07 -7.19
N LEU A 221 -3.76 -3.19 -8.05
CA LEU A 221 -4.79 -2.18 -8.32
C LEU A 221 -6.15 -2.71 -7.85
N GLY A 222 -6.82 -1.97 -6.96
CA GLY A 222 -8.16 -2.29 -6.47
C GLY A 222 -9.23 -2.00 -7.53
N LEU A 223 -9.76 -3.04 -8.16
CA LEU A 223 -10.72 -2.89 -9.26
C LEU A 223 -12.07 -2.35 -8.79
N ASP A 224 -12.51 -2.73 -7.59
CA ASP A 224 -13.78 -2.24 -7.04
C ASP A 224 -13.70 -0.73 -6.76
N ARG A 225 -12.60 -0.25 -6.17
CA ARG A 225 -12.37 1.19 -5.94
C ARG A 225 -12.20 1.96 -7.26
N LEU A 226 -11.50 1.39 -8.24
CA LEU A 226 -11.41 1.98 -9.58
C LEU A 226 -12.79 2.14 -10.20
N LEU A 227 -13.64 1.10 -10.12
CA LEU A 227 -14.99 1.13 -10.64
C LEU A 227 -15.85 2.17 -9.90
N MET A 228 -15.72 2.29 -8.57
CA MET A 228 -16.40 3.35 -7.80
C MET A 228 -16.07 4.74 -8.36
N VAL A 229 -14.78 5.02 -8.58
CA VAL A 229 -14.35 6.36 -9.04
C VAL A 229 -14.84 6.63 -10.47
N ILE A 230 -14.74 5.65 -11.37
CA ILE A 230 -15.21 5.77 -12.76
C ILE A 230 -16.73 5.98 -12.82
N SER A 231 -17.48 5.28 -11.96
CA SER A 231 -18.96 5.37 -11.90
C SER A 231 -19.46 6.57 -11.10
N GLY A 232 -18.58 7.27 -10.38
CA GLY A 232 -18.94 8.42 -9.55
C GLY A 232 -19.80 8.06 -8.33
N VAL A 233 -19.68 6.83 -7.83
CA VAL A 233 -20.43 6.35 -6.67
C VAL A 233 -19.63 6.51 -5.38
N TYR A 234 -20.34 6.50 -4.23
CA TYR A 234 -19.76 6.85 -2.93
C TYR A 234 -19.52 5.66 -1.99
N SER A 235 -20.05 4.49 -2.32
CA SER A 235 -19.89 3.27 -1.52
C SER A 235 -19.47 2.09 -2.40
N ILE A 236 -18.60 1.25 -1.86
CA ILE A 236 -18.16 0.02 -2.53
C ILE A 236 -19.35 -0.93 -2.78
N ASP A 237 -20.39 -0.87 -1.95
CA ASP A 237 -21.60 -1.67 -2.10
C ASP A 237 -22.36 -1.40 -3.39
N GLU A 238 -22.17 -0.22 -3.99
CA GLU A 238 -22.82 0.18 -5.24
C GLU A 238 -22.18 -0.47 -6.48
N VAL A 239 -20.96 -1.00 -6.33
CA VAL A 239 -20.22 -1.68 -7.40
C VAL A 239 -20.08 -3.18 -7.19
N LEU A 240 -20.46 -3.70 -6.02
CA LEU A 240 -20.44 -5.13 -5.72
C LEU A 240 -21.83 -5.75 -5.94
N SER A 241 -21.86 -6.89 -6.64
CA SER A 241 -23.12 -7.65 -6.81
C SER A 241 -23.66 -8.17 -5.48
N PHE A 242 -22.77 -8.61 -4.60
CA PHE A 242 -23.08 -9.17 -3.28
C PHE A 242 -22.11 -8.63 -2.23
N PRO A 243 -22.31 -7.41 -1.70
CA PRO A 243 -21.54 -6.92 -0.56
C PRO A 243 -21.83 -7.76 0.69
N ILE A 244 -20.89 -7.79 1.64
CA ILE A 244 -20.97 -8.68 2.82
C ILE A 244 -22.27 -8.50 3.63
N GLU A 245 -22.80 -7.30 3.66
CA GLU A 245 -24.06 -7.01 4.39
C GLU A 245 -25.32 -7.62 3.75
N ARG A 246 -25.20 -8.07 2.49
CA ARG A 246 -26.29 -8.70 1.72
C ARG A 246 -25.96 -10.14 1.27
N ALA A 247 -24.83 -10.67 1.73
CA ALA A 247 -24.36 -12.02 1.38
C ALA A 247 -24.88 -13.10 2.34
#